data_ba7602dda9d376b7b6debe8687d7ca8a
#
_entry.id   ba7602dda9d376b7b6debe8687d7ca8a
#
_cell.length_a   1.000
_cell.length_b   1.000
_cell.length_c   1.000
_cell.angle_alpha   90.00
_cell.angle_beta   90.00
_cell.angle_gamma   90.00
#
_symmetry.space_group_name_H-M   'P 1'
#
loop_
_entity.id
_entity.type
_entity.pdbx_description
1 polymer ?
#
loop_
_entity_poly.entity_id
_entity_poly.type
_entity_poly.pdbx_seq_one_letter_code
_entity_poly.pdbx_strand_id
1 'polypeptide(L)'
;MAVEIIIVDDDPLVGGLSNDLLNDAGYSTQLIRDSNLVMDTVKAAKPKLMVLDILMPGIDGLTLLYTIKNDPELKDIKCIVVSGKSFAPEIERAKEYGAELFIEKPYDIKQFAAQVKELIGAPAQAPAGGSAVEKGTTPEHTEDKQVRFQVWGNSEPDSTAVVSMEALDTIFIFDAGRGIIPLGESIMQEGKYKVLWLMLSHFHPDHISGLGLFPPLRAEGYEIHVVGPKEPHINLTGVLNDEIKKSYAVNREPIKAKLRLHQIQEDSYELRAGLRVSPFYANHPTTTMGYLLQFAGRRIVFCPDSEIYGDSATALQDYDEKIGRICMGADLLIHDARYTDEDYAGHKNEGHSCLTSTVEFAAEREIERLILFHYDPSYDETKLEAMQKQAAELLDEKGSVIECHVARDGLILEF
;
A
#
# COMPACT_ATOMS: atom_id res chain seq x y z
N MET A 1 -17.32 -21.83 9.81
CA MET A 1 -16.19 -22.23 10.67
C MET A 1 -16.25 -21.36 11.91
N ALA A 2 -15.80 -21.83 13.06
CA ALA A 2 -15.76 -21.00 14.27
C ALA A 2 -14.59 -19.99 14.11
N VAL A 3 -14.85 -18.73 14.39
CA VAL A 3 -13.83 -17.66 14.38
C VAL A 3 -12.91 -17.90 15.58
N GLU A 4 -11.60 -17.99 15.34
CA GLU A 4 -10.61 -18.20 16.39
C GLU A 4 -10.09 -16.90 16.97
N ILE A 5 -9.95 -15.87 16.13
CA ILE A 5 -9.40 -14.56 16.50
C ILE A 5 -10.34 -13.46 16.00
N ILE A 6 -10.69 -12.54 16.88
CA ILE A 6 -11.34 -11.29 16.48
C ILE A 6 -10.36 -10.14 16.66
N ILE A 7 -10.20 -9.36 15.60
CA ILE A 7 -9.38 -8.16 15.56
C ILE A 7 -10.32 -6.97 15.56
N VAL A 8 -10.09 -6.01 16.45
CA VAL A 8 -10.87 -4.79 16.56
C VAL A 8 -9.94 -3.62 16.31
N ASP A 9 -10.10 -2.98 15.18
CA ASP A 9 -9.27 -1.87 14.72
C ASP A 9 -10.09 -1.06 13.72
N ASP A 10 -10.28 0.22 13.93
CA ASP A 10 -11.06 1.10 13.04
C ASP A 10 -10.26 1.51 11.80
N ASP A 11 -8.92 1.42 11.86
CA ASP A 11 -8.06 1.63 10.71
C ASP A 11 -8.15 0.41 9.75
N PRO A 12 -8.73 0.60 8.55
CA PRO A 12 -8.93 -0.50 7.60
C PRO A 12 -7.62 -1.13 7.11
N LEU A 13 -6.52 -0.37 7.12
CA LEU A 13 -5.22 -0.84 6.65
C LEU A 13 -4.50 -1.62 7.75
N VAL A 14 -4.40 -1.06 8.94
CA VAL A 14 -3.68 -1.69 10.06
C VAL A 14 -4.42 -2.92 10.56
N GLY A 15 -5.73 -2.80 10.75
CA GLY A 15 -6.57 -3.94 11.12
C GLY A 15 -6.62 -4.99 10.02
N GLY A 16 -6.67 -4.55 8.74
CA GLY A 16 -6.60 -5.44 7.58
C GLY A 16 -5.30 -6.24 7.51
N LEU A 17 -4.16 -5.58 7.70
CA LEU A 17 -2.84 -6.23 7.71
C LEU A 17 -2.72 -7.30 8.81
N SER A 18 -3.18 -6.97 10.02
CA SER A 18 -3.18 -7.91 11.15
C SER A 18 -4.08 -9.11 10.86
N ASN A 19 -5.25 -8.87 10.27
CA ASN A 19 -6.20 -9.90 9.88
C ASN A 19 -5.63 -10.85 8.82
N ASP A 20 -5.00 -10.30 7.79
CA ASP A 20 -4.43 -11.07 6.70
C ASP A 20 -3.25 -11.93 7.17
N LEU A 21 -2.36 -11.34 7.95
CA LEU A 21 -1.23 -12.04 8.54
C LEU A 21 -1.68 -13.27 9.32
N LEU A 22 -2.71 -13.12 10.17
CA LEU A 22 -3.18 -14.23 11.00
C LEU A 22 -3.96 -15.26 10.18
N ASN A 23 -4.67 -14.84 9.12
CA ASN A 23 -5.25 -15.76 8.14
C ASN A 23 -4.18 -16.55 7.38
N ASP A 24 -3.11 -15.89 6.92
CA ASP A 24 -1.97 -16.54 6.24
C ASP A 24 -1.24 -17.52 7.16
N ALA A 25 -1.19 -17.22 8.47
CA ALA A 25 -0.71 -18.14 9.49
C ALA A 25 -1.67 -19.32 9.77
N GLY A 26 -2.85 -19.36 9.14
CA GLY A 26 -3.83 -20.44 9.20
C GLY A 26 -4.92 -20.29 10.24
N TYR A 27 -5.02 -19.16 10.93
CA TYR A 27 -6.10 -18.88 11.88
C TYR A 27 -7.38 -18.42 11.17
N SER A 28 -8.54 -18.77 11.71
CA SER A 28 -9.82 -18.21 11.27
C SER A 28 -10.04 -16.87 12.00
N THR A 29 -9.96 -15.77 11.25
CA THR A 29 -10.03 -14.42 11.81
C THR A 29 -11.29 -13.66 11.38
N GLN A 30 -11.68 -12.64 12.15
CA GLN A 30 -12.70 -11.67 11.80
C GLN A 30 -12.26 -10.27 12.24
N LEU A 31 -12.21 -9.34 11.29
CA LEU A 31 -11.97 -7.92 11.57
C LEU A 31 -13.29 -7.20 11.87
N ILE A 32 -13.34 -6.44 12.95
CA ILE A 32 -14.45 -5.55 13.33
C ILE A 32 -13.93 -4.13 13.38
N ARG A 33 -14.51 -3.25 12.58
CA ARG A 33 -14.11 -1.83 12.45
C ARG A 33 -15.00 -0.87 13.23
N ASP A 34 -16.19 -1.30 13.60
CA ASP A 34 -17.11 -0.54 14.45
C ASP A 34 -17.11 -1.14 15.86
N SER A 35 -16.52 -0.40 16.80
CA SER A 35 -16.39 -0.83 18.20
C SER A 35 -17.73 -1.13 18.88
N ASN A 36 -18.83 -0.55 18.39
CA ASN A 36 -20.17 -0.79 18.93
C ASN A 36 -20.70 -2.20 18.64
N LEU A 37 -20.19 -2.86 17.59
CA LEU A 37 -20.61 -4.21 17.19
C LEU A 37 -19.81 -5.32 17.89
N VAL A 38 -18.76 -4.96 18.62
CA VAL A 38 -17.79 -5.92 19.18
C VAL A 38 -18.45 -6.86 20.16
N MET A 39 -19.18 -6.34 21.15
CA MET A 39 -19.69 -7.17 22.23
C MET A 39 -20.71 -8.22 21.76
N ASP A 40 -21.58 -7.88 20.81
CA ASP A 40 -22.56 -8.81 20.25
C ASP A 40 -21.84 -9.89 19.43
N THR A 41 -20.84 -9.50 18.64
CA THR A 41 -20.05 -10.44 17.83
C THR A 41 -19.24 -11.40 18.70
N VAL A 42 -18.57 -10.88 19.74
CA VAL A 42 -17.77 -11.71 20.66
C VAL A 42 -18.61 -12.72 21.43
N LYS A 43 -19.81 -12.31 21.90
CA LYS A 43 -20.75 -13.22 22.56
C LYS A 43 -21.24 -14.34 21.64
N ALA A 44 -21.45 -14.03 20.38
CA ALA A 44 -21.87 -15.02 19.39
C ALA A 44 -20.74 -15.96 18.95
N ALA A 45 -19.54 -15.42 18.71
CA ALA A 45 -18.41 -16.16 18.15
C ALA A 45 -17.58 -16.91 19.21
N LYS A 46 -17.46 -16.35 20.43
CA LYS A 46 -16.60 -16.85 21.53
C LYS A 46 -15.19 -17.19 21.05
N PRO A 47 -14.42 -16.22 20.51
CA PRO A 47 -13.10 -16.45 19.96
C PRO A 47 -12.11 -16.89 21.05
N LYS A 48 -10.98 -17.47 20.65
CA LYS A 48 -9.87 -17.78 21.56
C LYS A 48 -9.05 -16.55 21.93
N LEU A 49 -8.97 -15.57 20.99
CA LEU A 49 -8.16 -14.38 21.14
C LEU A 49 -8.90 -13.14 20.60
N MET A 50 -8.71 -12.04 21.29
CA MET A 50 -9.03 -10.69 20.82
C MET A 50 -7.75 -9.90 20.62
N VAL A 51 -7.63 -9.18 19.52
CA VAL A 51 -6.63 -8.14 19.31
C VAL A 51 -7.37 -6.81 19.28
N LEU A 52 -7.06 -5.90 20.23
CA LEU A 52 -7.81 -4.69 20.47
C LEU A 52 -6.92 -3.46 20.26
N ASP A 53 -7.25 -2.63 19.28
CA ASP A 53 -6.68 -1.29 19.22
C ASP A 53 -7.22 -0.41 20.34
N ILE A 54 -6.37 0.44 20.94
CA ILE A 54 -6.82 1.33 22.03
C ILE A 54 -7.63 2.50 21.47
N LEU A 55 -7.11 3.14 20.43
CA LEU A 55 -7.63 4.42 19.94
C LEU A 55 -8.65 4.20 18.81
N MET A 56 -9.91 4.05 19.17
CA MET A 56 -11.01 3.86 18.22
C MET A 56 -12.16 4.83 18.50
N PRO A 57 -12.89 5.28 17.48
CA PRO A 57 -14.15 5.99 17.65
C PRO A 57 -15.19 5.11 18.39
N GLY A 58 -15.98 5.72 19.25
CA GLY A 58 -17.03 5.03 20.00
C GLY A 58 -16.50 4.41 21.29
N ILE A 59 -16.37 3.10 21.36
CA ILE A 59 -15.87 2.39 22.55
C ILE A 59 -14.36 2.12 22.35
N ASP A 60 -13.54 2.66 23.24
CA ASP A 60 -12.09 2.43 23.20
C ASP A 60 -11.69 1.00 23.60
N GLY A 61 -10.48 0.55 23.17
CA GLY A 61 -10.05 -0.82 23.39
C GLY A 61 -9.83 -1.21 24.83
N LEU A 62 -9.46 -0.27 25.72
CA LEU A 62 -9.32 -0.56 27.15
C LEU A 62 -10.69 -0.78 27.82
N THR A 63 -11.71 -0.04 27.40
CA THR A 63 -13.10 -0.23 27.84
C THR A 63 -13.64 -1.57 27.37
N LEU A 64 -13.36 -1.97 26.12
CA LEU A 64 -13.69 -3.30 25.60
C LEU A 64 -13.00 -4.40 26.39
N LEU A 65 -11.68 -4.28 26.61
CA LEU A 65 -10.90 -5.22 27.41
C LEU A 65 -11.52 -5.40 28.80
N TYR A 66 -11.75 -4.30 29.50
CA TYR A 66 -12.37 -4.32 30.83
C TYR A 66 -13.72 -5.03 30.83
N THR A 67 -14.55 -4.73 29.83
CA THR A 67 -15.87 -5.33 29.69
C THR A 67 -15.81 -6.83 29.45
N ILE A 68 -14.92 -7.27 28.53
CA ILE A 68 -14.72 -8.69 28.21
C ILE A 68 -14.19 -9.45 29.44
N LYS A 69 -13.18 -8.91 30.11
CA LYS A 69 -12.57 -9.60 31.28
C LYS A 69 -13.44 -9.63 32.52
N ASN A 70 -14.45 -8.76 32.60
CA ASN A 70 -15.43 -8.79 33.70
C ASN A 70 -16.74 -9.52 33.35
N ASP A 71 -16.93 -9.95 32.12
CA ASP A 71 -18.06 -10.80 31.72
C ASP A 71 -17.76 -12.27 32.06
N PRO A 72 -18.59 -12.93 32.90
CA PRO A 72 -18.36 -14.32 33.31
C PRO A 72 -18.25 -15.32 32.18
N GLU A 73 -18.86 -15.05 31.00
CA GLU A 73 -18.83 -15.94 29.85
C GLU A 73 -17.65 -15.66 28.91
N LEU A 74 -17.03 -14.47 29.01
CA LEU A 74 -16.01 -14.00 28.09
C LEU A 74 -14.62 -13.84 28.73
N LYS A 75 -14.54 -13.80 30.06
CA LYS A 75 -13.29 -13.50 30.81
C LYS A 75 -12.07 -14.40 30.45
N ASP A 76 -12.35 -15.60 29.99
CA ASP A 76 -11.30 -16.56 29.63
C ASP A 76 -10.72 -16.33 28.21
N ILE A 77 -11.32 -15.44 27.43
CA ILE A 77 -10.82 -15.03 26.13
C ILE A 77 -9.49 -14.29 26.32
N LYS A 78 -8.45 -14.71 25.60
CA LYS A 78 -7.17 -14.02 25.61
C LYS A 78 -7.28 -12.67 24.91
N CYS A 79 -6.58 -11.66 25.41
CA CYS A 79 -6.62 -10.32 24.84
C CYS A 79 -5.21 -9.77 24.64
N ILE A 80 -4.89 -9.37 23.42
CA ILE A 80 -3.73 -8.55 23.07
C ILE A 80 -4.24 -7.13 22.88
N VAL A 81 -3.60 -6.16 23.52
CA VAL A 81 -3.88 -4.76 23.29
C VAL A 81 -2.77 -4.20 22.39
N VAL A 82 -3.15 -3.48 21.35
CA VAL A 82 -2.23 -2.81 20.43
C VAL A 82 -2.46 -1.31 20.47
N SER A 83 -1.39 -0.50 20.34
CA SER A 83 -1.52 0.96 20.36
C SER A 83 -0.39 1.61 19.57
N GLY A 84 -0.70 2.69 18.84
CA GLY A 84 0.28 3.53 18.15
C GLY A 84 1.07 4.47 19.09
N LYS A 85 0.63 4.60 20.35
CA LYS A 85 1.32 5.43 21.38
C LYS A 85 1.37 4.65 22.67
N SER A 86 2.57 4.37 23.15
CA SER A 86 2.76 3.71 24.44
C SER A 86 2.93 4.76 25.54
N PHE A 87 1.80 5.24 26.08
CA PHE A 87 1.83 5.96 27.34
C PHE A 87 1.88 4.98 28.50
N ALA A 88 2.84 5.14 29.40
CA ALA A 88 2.99 4.25 30.56
C ALA A 88 1.66 3.99 31.32
N PRO A 89 0.75 4.98 31.51
CA PRO A 89 -0.55 4.74 32.14
C PRO A 89 -1.47 3.78 31.37
N GLU A 90 -1.40 3.74 30.03
CA GLU A 90 -2.25 2.84 29.23
C GLU A 90 -1.74 1.40 29.31
N ILE A 91 -0.43 1.21 29.29
CA ILE A 91 0.19 -0.10 29.50
C ILE A 91 -0.17 -0.68 30.87
N GLU A 92 -0.11 0.14 31.91
CA GLU A 92 -0.46 -0.28 33.27
C GLU A 92 -1.95 -0.67 33.33
N ARG A 93 -2.84 0.16 32.77
CA ARG A 93 -4.28 -0.16 32.74
C ARG A 93 -4.60 -1.43 31.94
N ALA A 94 -3.94 -1.62 30.77
CA ALA A 94 -4.13 -2.83 29.98
C ALA A 94 -3.77 -4.09 30.80
N LYS A 95 -2.66 -4.03 31.55
CA LYS A 95 -2.24 -5.11 32.47
C LYS A 95 -3.22 -5.32 33.63
N GLU A 96 -3.65 -4.22 34.28
CA GLU A 96 -4.63 -4.28 35.37
C GLU A 96 -5.96 -4.87 34.91
N TYR A 97 -6.41 -4.58 33.69
CA TYR A 97 -7.63 -5.11 33.10
C TYR A 97 -7.49 -6.52 32.57
N GLY A 98 -6.28 -7.10 32.60
CA GLY A 98 -6.04 -8.50 32.29
C GLY A 98 -5.68 -8.79 30.84
N ALA A 99 -5.09 -7.83 30.13
CA ALA A 99 -4.45 -8.11 28.82
C ALA A 99 -3.27 -9.07 29.00
N GLU A 100 -3.19 -10.09 28.18
CA GLU A 100 -2.06 -11.02 28.15
C GLU A 100 -0.81 -10.39 27.56
N LEU A 101 -0.97 -9.51 26.54
CA LEU A 101 0.12 -8.74 25.96
C LEU A 101 -0.33 -7.32 25.65
N PHE A 102 0.64 -6.41 25.71
CA PHE A 102 0.55 -5.08 25.14
C PHE A 102 1.63 -4.95 24.07
N ILE A 103 1.25 -4.53 22.86
CA ILE A 103 2.14 -4.43 21.71
C ILE A 103 2.05 -3.01 21.16
N GLU A 104 3.20 -2.38 21.02
CA GLU A 104 3.30 -1.05 20.41
C GLU A 104 3.34 -1.17 18.89
N LYS A 105 2.53 -0.36 18.20
CA LYS A 105 2.57 -0.22 16.75
C LYS A 105 3.69 0.80 16.39
N PRO A 106 4.52 0.55 15.36
CA PRO A 106 4.53 -0.62 14.49
C PRO A 106 5.17 -1.84 15.18
N TYR A 107 4.67 -3.03 14.92
CA TYR A 107 5.21 -4.28 15.45
C TYR A 107 5.70 -5.20 14.33
N ASP A 108 6.73 -5.98 14.65
CA ASP A 108 7.25 -7.02 13.75
C ASP A 108 6.16 -8.07 13.49
N ILE A 109 5.83 -8.25 12.21
CA ILE A 109 4.77 -9.15 11.74
C ILE A 109 5.05 -10.62 12.12
N LYS A 110 6.32 -11.06 11.99
CA LYS A 110 6.71 -12.44 12.33
C LYS A 110 6.68 -12.67 13.83
N GLN A 111 7.14 -11.66 14.60
CA GLN A 111 7.10 -11.72 16.05
C GLN A 111 5.67 -11.72 16.58
N PHE A 112 4.77 -10.91 16.00
CA PHE A 112 3.35 -10.88 16.35
C PHE A 112 2.68 -12.25 16.12
N ALA A 113 2.87 -12.87 14.95
CA ALA A 113 2.32 -14.19 14.68
C ALA A 113 2.87 -15.27 15.63
N ALA A 114 4.15 -15.17 16.02
CA ALA A 114 4.76 -16.08 16.99
C ALA A 114 4.14 -15.91 18.39
N GLN A 115 3.90 -14.68 18.83
CA GLN A 115 3.25 -14.37 20.11
C GLN A 115 1.80 -14.86 20.14
N VAL A 116 1.04 -14.70 19.06
CA VAL A 116 -0.32 -15.27 18.93
C VAL A 116 -0.29 -16.78 19.06
N LYS A 117 0.66 -17.45 18.37
CA LYS A 117 0.84 -18.90 18.46
C LYS A 117 1.19 -19.37 19.88
N GLU A 118 1.98 -18.61 20.61
CA GLU A 118 2.32 -18.92 22.00
C GLU A 118 1.08 -18.81 22.92
N LEU A 119 0.20 -17.80 22.69
CA LEU A 119 -0.98 -17.56 23.52
C LEU A 119 -2.12 -18.55 23.30
N ILE A 120 -2.40 -18.93 22.04
CA ILE A 120 -3.59 -19.74 21.70
C ILE A 120 -3.29 -21.04 20.99
N GLY A 121 -1.98 -21.38 20.82
CA GLY A 121 -1.52 -22.58 20.11
C GLY A 121 -1.56 -22.45 18.59
N ALA A 122 -1.20 -23.53 17.90
CA ALA A 122 -1.30 -23.58 16.45
C ALA A 122 -2.78 -23.52 16.00
N PRO A 123 -3.06 -23.00 14.78
CA PRO A 123 -4.43 -22.91 14.25
C PRO A 123 -5.11 -24.29 14.23
N ALA A 124 -6.43 -24.30 14.44
CA ALA A 124 -7.21 -25.55 14.53
C ALA A 124 -7.29 -26.30 13.20
N GLN A 125 -7.07 -25.61 12.09
CA GLN A 125 -6.89 -26.22 10.77
C GLN A 125 -5.59 -25.72 10.17
N ALA A 126 -4.73 -26.66 9.71
CA ALA A 126 -3.68 -26.30 8.77
C ALA A 126 -4.35 -25.65 7.53
N PRO A 127 -3.72 -24.62 6.91
CA PRO A 127 -4.28 -24.00 5.74
C PRO A 127 -4.73 -25.08 4.76
N ALA A 128 -5.99 -24.98 4.29
CA ALA A 128 -6.53 -25.91 3.33
C ALA A 128 -5.75 -25.74 2.01
N GLY A 129 -4.65 -26.49 1.88
CA GLY A 129 -3.70 -26.41 0.77
C GLY A 129 -2.33 -26.99 1.07
N GLY A 130 -2.09 -27.50 2.30
CA GLY A 130 -0.83 -28.15 2.64
C GLY A 130 -1.03 -29.63 2.96
N SER A 131 -1.29 -30.50 1.96
CA SER A 131 -1.04 -31.94 2.13
C SER A 131 0.47 -32.15 2.32
N ALA A 132 0.86 -32.90 3.35
CA ALA A 132 2.22 -33.42 3.48
C ALA A 132 2.60 -34.08 2.15
N VAL A 133 3.43 -33.40 1.36
CA VAL A 133 3.98 -33.97 0.13
C VAL A 133 5.11 -34.88 0.54
N GLU A 134 4.89 -36.19 0.40
CA GLU A 134 5.99 -37.13 0.18
C GLU A 134 6.90 -36.55 -0.91
N LYS A 135 8.22 -36.68 -0.73
CA LYS A 135 9.23 -36.31 -1.72
C LYS A 135 9.01 -37.07 -3.03
N GLY A 136 8.17 -36.51 -3.87
CA GLY A 136 7.94 -36.91 -5.24
C GLY A 136 7.87 -35.66 -6.07
N THR A 137 8.74 -35.55 -7.06
CA THR A 137 8.92 -34.50 -8.05
C THR A 137 7.66 -33.65 -8.31
N THR A 138 7.66 -32.43 -7.80
CA THR A 138 6.66 -31.39 -8.06
C THR A 138 6.89 -30.84 -9.48
N PRO A 139 5.85 -30.64 -10.28
CA PRO A 139 5.99 -29.73 -11.43
C PRO A 139 6.16 -28.32 -10.87
N GLU A 140 7.28 -27.71 -11.17
CA GLU A 140 7.55 -26.31 -10.90
C GLU A 140 6.57 -25.43 -11.71
N HIS A 141 5.50 -24.96 -11.08
CA HIS A 141 4.83 -23.74 -11.51
C HIS A 141 5.59 -22.54 -10.89
N THR A 142 6.74 -22.24 -11.45
CA THR A 142 7.58 -21.09 -11.08
C THR A 142 7.11 -19.78 -11.73
N GLU A 143 6.06 -19.80 -12.56
CA GLU A 143 5.61 -18.63 -13.33
C GLU A 143 4.68 -17.66 -12.56
N ASP A 144 4.05 -18.08 -11.46
CA ASP A 144 3.02 -17.28 -10.77
C ASP A 144 3.55 -16.24 -9.75
N LYS A 145 4.86 -16.07 -9.61
CA LYS A 145 5.44 -15.18 -8.59
C LYS A 145 6.26 -14.03 -9.17
N GLN A 146 6.47 -14.00 -10.46
CA GLN A 146 7.32 -12.99 -11.10
C GLN A 146 6.56 -11.67 -11.21
N VAL A 147 7.19 -10.61 -10.70
CA VAL A 147 6.76 -9.22 -10.89
C VAL A 147 7.69 -8.60 -11.90
N ARG A 148 7.12 -7.99 -12.94
CA ARG A 148 7.86 -7.13 -13.87
C ARG A 148 7.39 -5.69 -13.68
N PHE A 149 8.28 -4.88 -13.18
CA PHE A 149 8.12 -3.44 -13.01
C PHE A 149 8.84 -2.72 -14.14
N GLN A 150 8.23 -1.65 -14.68
CA GLN A 150 8.87 -0.82 -15.69
C GLN A 150 8.44 0.64 -15.57
N VAL A 151 9.40 1.55 -15.72
CA VAL A 151 9.20 3.00 -15.80
C VAL A 151 9.11 3.42 -17.26
N TRP A 152 8.12 4.27 -17.59
CA TRP A 152 7.83 4.76 -18.92
C TRP A 152 7.81 6.29 -18.94
N GLY A 153 8.71 6.90 -19.68
CA GLY A 153 8.78 8.32 -19.95
C GLY A 153 8.94 9.18 -18.69
N ASN A 154 10.06 9.80 -18.55
CA ASN A 154 10.38 10.71 -17.45
C ASN A 154 11.15 11.93 -17.93
N SER A 155 11.11 12.21 -19.22
CA SER A 155 11.98 13.20 -19.86
C SER A 155 11.25 14.44 -20.34
N GLU A 156 9.94 14.56 -20.10
CA GLU A 156 9.17 15.75 -20.50
C GLU A 156 8.88 16.65 -19.30
N PRO A 157 9.11 17.98 -19.39
CA PRO A 157 9.04 18.91 -18.26
C PRO A 157 7.68 18.96 -17.53
N ASP A 158 6.60 18.59 -18.23
CA ASP A 158 5.22 18.73 -17.72
C ASP A 158 4.53 17.36 -17.53
N SER A 159 5.30 16.28 -17.31
CA SER A 159 4.73 14.95 -17.21
C SER A 159 5.53 14.07 -16.25
N THR A 160 4.83 13.52 -15.28
CA THR A 160 5.36 12.49 -14.40
C THR A 160 5.53 11.16 -15.15
N ALA A 161 6.53 10.39 -14.76
CA ALA A 161 6.73 9.04 -15.28
C ALA A 161 5.52 8.15 -14.95
N VAL A 162 5.23 7.23 -15.87
CA VAL A 162 4.21 6.21 -15.69
C VAL A 162 4.90 4.91 -15.31
N VAL A 163 4.32 4.20 -14.38
CA VAL A 163 4.80 2.89 -13.95
C VAL A 163 3.85 1.81 -14.45
N SER A 164 4.39 0.79 -15.12
CA SER A 164 3.65 -0.45 -15.34
C SER A 164 4.19 -1.56 -14.44
N MET A 165 3.30 -2.38 -13.93
CA MET A 165 3.61 -3.56 -13.15
C MET A 165 2.78 -4.73 -13.64
N GLU A 166 3.46 -5.78 -14.08
CA GLU A 166 2.87 -7.02 -14.49
C GLU A 166 2.98 -8.04 -13.35
N ALA A 167 1.87 -8.57 -12.91
CA ALA A 167 1.80 -9.59 -11.88
C ALA A 167 0.54 -10.45 -12.04
N LEU A 168 0.65 -11.76 -11.86
CA LEU A 168 -0.49 -12.68 -11.87
C LEU A 168 -1.39 -12.52 -13.12
N ASP A 169 -0.83 -12.47 -14.32
CA ASP A 169 -1.53 -12.22 -15.59
C ASP A 169 -2.36 -10.92 -15.63
N THR A 170 -1.98 -9.96 -14.83
CA THR A 170 -2.64 -8.65 -14.74
C THR A 170 -1.60 -7.56 -14.95
N ILE A 171 -1.98 -6.50 -15.64
CA ILE A 171 -1.16 -5.30 -15.75
C ILE A 171 -1.82 -4.16 -14.98
N PHE A 172 -1.04 -3.58 -14.07
CA PHE A 172 -1.35 -2.34 -13.37
C PHE A 172 -0.54 -1.21 -13.99
N ILE A 173 -1.19 -0.09 -14.20
CA ILE A 173 -0.59 1.12 -14.74
C ILE A 173 -0.81 2.19 -13.68
N PHE A 174 0.26 2.78 -13.16
CA PHE A 174 0.17 3.81 -12.15
C PHE A 174 0.42 5.17 -12.78
N ASP A 175 -0.57 6.03 -12.65
CA ASP A 175 -0.71 7.34 -13.26
C ASP A 175 -0.78 7.32 -14.79
N ALA A 176 -1.06 8.47 -15.37
CA ALA A 176 -1.32 8.64 -16.78
C ALA A 176 -0.64 9.89 -17.36
N GLY A 177 0.59 10.15 -16.93
CA GLY A 177 1.49 11.08 -17.59
C GLY A 177 1.76 10.65 -19.03
N ARG A 178 2.55 11.41 -19.78
CA ARG A 178 2.74 11.14 -21.22
C ARG A 178 3.44 9.81 -21.54
N GLY A 179 4.15 9.22 -20.58
CA GLY A 179 4.71 7.88 -20.69
C GLY A 179 3.67 6.77 -20.93
N ILE A 180 2.37 7.05 -20.69
CA ILE A 180 1.28 6.10 -20.97
C ILE A 180 1.11 5.86 -22.48
N ILE A 181 1.60 6.76 -23.34
CA ILE A 181 1.50 6.62 -24.80
C ILE A 181 2.37 5.46 -25.29
N PRO A 182 3.73 5.49 -25.10
CA PRO A 182 4.58 4.36 -25.50
C PRO A 182 4.23 3.06 -24.77
N LEU A 183 3.81 3.13 -23.49
CA LEU A 183 3.29 1.95 -22.78
C LEU A 183 2.08 1.36 -23.50
N GLY A 184 1.12 2.18 -23.90
CA GLY A 184 -0.07 1.74 -24.61
C GLY A 184 0.24 1.11 -25.96
N GLU A 185 1.21 1.65 -26.69
CA GLU A 185 1.72 1.07 -27.94
C GLU A 185 2.33 -0.32 -27.70
N SER A 186 3.15 -0.48 -26.66
CA SER A 186 3.75 -1.76 -26.26
C SER A 186 2.65 -2.78 -25.89
N ILE A 187 1.68 -2.41 -25.07
CA ILE A 187 0.54 -3.28 -24.70
C ILE A 187 -0.22 -3.76 -25.94
N MET A 188 -0.44 -2.87 -26.91
CA MET A 188 -1.13 -3.22 -28.14
C MET A 188 -0.32 -4.13 -29.04
N GLN A 189 1.00 -3.89 -29.12
CA GLN A 189 1.92 -4.70 -29.93
C GLN A 189 2.07 -6.11 -29.36
N GLU A 190 2.22 -6.25 -28.05
CA GLU A 190 2.32 -7.53 -27.38
C GLU A 190 0.99 -8.31 -27.38
N GLY A 191 -0.13 -7.59 -27.27
CA GLY A 191 -1.47 -8.17 -27.30
C GLY A 191 -1.81 -9.09 -26.14
N LYS A 192 -0.95 -9.16 -25.13
CA LYS A 192 -1.04 -10.06 -23.97
C LYS A 192 -2.22 -9.69 -23.06
N TYR A 193 -2.37 -8.41 -22.75
CA TYR A 193 -3.39 -7.92 -21.83
C TYR A 193 -4.54 -7.26 -22.58
N LYS A 194 -5.78 -7.60 -22.21
CA LYS A 194 -7.01 -6.98 -22.74
C LYS A 194 -7.84 -6.29 -21.66
N VAL A 195 -7.57 -6.63 -20.41
CA VAL A 195 -8.12 -5.94 -19.23
C VAL A 195 -6.96 -5.18 -18.57
N LEU A 196 -7.09 -3.86 -18.47
CA LEU A 196 -6.05 -2.96 -17.96
C LEU A 196 -6.56 -2.26 -16.71
N TRP A 197 -5.70 -2.16 -15.68
CA TRP A 197 -5.99 -1.44 -14.45
C TRP A 197 -5.14 -0.17 -14.40
N LEU A 198 -5.77 0.98 -14.60
CA LEU A 198 -5.14 2.29 -14.53
C LEU A 198 -5.46 2.91 -13.16
N MET A 199 -4.45 3.04 -12.32
CA MET A 199 -4.51 3.47 -10.93
C MET A 199 -3.98 4.92 -10.85
N LEU A 200 -4.88 5.90 -10.77
CA LEU A 200 -4.52 7.30 -10.66
C LEU A 200 -4.28 7.67 -9.20
N SER A 201 -3.12 8.23 -8.90
CA SER A 201 -2.81 8.73 -7.56
C SER A 201 -3.66 9.96 -7.22
N HIS A 202 -3.71 10.93 -8.12
CA HIS A 202 -4.50 12.16 -8.01
C HIS A 202 -4.70 12.80 -9.40
N PHE A 203 -5.20 14.05 -9.45
CA PHE A 203 -5.61 14.68 -10.71
C PHE A 203 -4.76 15.90 -11.10
N HIS A 204 -3.53 16.01 -10.63
CA HIS A 204 -2.62 17.03 -11.15
C HIS A 204 -2.30 16.77 -12.63
N PRO A 205 -2.10 17.84 -13.43
CA PRO A 205 -1.94 17.71 -14.88
C PRO A 205 -0.82 16.78 -15.31
N ASP A 206 0.31 16.77 -14.62
CA ASP A 206 1.45 15.92 -14.93
C ASP A 206 1.16 14.43 -14.76
N HIS A 207 0.23 14.07 -13.86
CA HIS A 207 -0.20 12.68 -13.63
C HIS A 207 -1.30 12.19 -14.57
N ILE A 208 -1.99 13.08 -15.30
CA ILE A 208 -3.13 12.73 -16.16
C ILE A 208 -3.01 13.23 -17.61
N SER A 209 -1.97 14.00 -17.96
CA SER A 209 -1.84 14.67 -19.27
C SER A 209 -1.80 13.70 -20.47
N GLY A 210 -1.41 12.45 -20.26
CA GLY A 210 -1.41 11.40 -21.29
C GLY A 210 -2.72 10.61 -21.37
N LEU A 211 -3.59 10.72 -20.38
CA LEU A 211 -4.79 9.87 -20.23
C LEU A 211 -5.65 9.84 -21.50
N GLY A 212 -5.98 10.98 -22.06
CA GLY A 212 -6.79 11.07 -23.29
C GLY A 212 -6.08 10.57 -24.55
N LEU A 213 -4.75 10.39 -24.50
CA LEU A 213 -3.92 9.93 -25.61
C LEU A 213 -3.57 8.45 -25.52
N PHE A 214 -3.97 7.75 -24.46
CA PHE A 214 -3.67 6.34 -24.23
C PHE A 214 -4.19 5.47 -25.38
N PRO A 215 -3.33 4.81 -26.17
CA PRO A 215 -3.75 4.13 -27.41
C PRO A 215 -4.83 3.07 -27.21
N PRO A 216 -4.81 2.21 -26.17
CA PRO A 216 -5.86 1.22 -25.93
C PRO A 216 -7.27 1.79 -25.78
N LEU A 217 -7.44 3.09 -25.40
CA LEU A 217 -8.77 3.73 -25.34
C LEU A 217 -9.51 3.68 -26.69
N ARG A 218 -8.77 3.75 -27.81
CA ARG A 218 -9.34 3.81 -29.16
C ARG A 218 -9.31 2.49 -29.90
N ALA A 219 -8.83 1.43 -29.24
CA ALA A 219 -8.76 0.09 -29.81
C ALA A 219 -9.94 -0.77 -29.34
N GLU A 220 -10.45 -1.62 -30.22
CA GLU A 220 -11.50 -2.60 -29.90
C GLU A 220 -10.95 -3.74 -29.05
N GLY A 221 -11.80 -4.31 -28.21
CA GLY A 221 -11.47 -5.49 -27.39
C GLY A 221 -10.74 -5.21 -26.10
N TYR A 222 -10.51 -3.93 -25.73
CA TYR A 222 -9.96 -3.55 -24.44
C TYR A 222 -11.05 -3.22 -23.43
N GLU A 223 -10.87 -3.65 -22.19
CA GLU A 223 -11.61 -3.19 -21.02
C GLU A 223 -10.61 -2.48 -20.07
N ILE A 224 -10.88 -1.21 -19.77
CA ILE A 224 -9.97 -0.37 -18.98
C ILE A 224 -10.70 0.04 -17.72
N HIS A 225 -10.18 -0.42 -16.57
CA HIS A 225 -10.60 -0.01 -15.25
C HIS A 225 -9.78 1.21 -14.86
N VAL A 226 -10.41 2.37 -14.76
CA VAL A 226 -9.79 3.60 -14.29
C VAL A 226 -10.17 3.80 -12.85
N VAL A 227 -9.19 3.75 -11.97
CA VAL A 227 -9.33 3.89 -10.53
C VAL A 227 -8.74 5.24 -10.13
N GLY A 228 -9.43 6.00 -9.30
CA GLY A 228 -8.93 7.29 -8.81
C GLY A 228 -9.58 7.70 -7.51
N PRO A 229 -9.02 8.69 -6.80
CA PRO A 229 -9.52 9.14 -5.51
C PRO A 229 -10.96 9.66 -5.60
N LYS A 230 -11.71 9.41 -4.54
CA LYS A 230 -13.02 10.01 -4.35
C LYS A 230 -12.84 11.39 -3.70
N GLU A 231 -13.10 12.44 -4.45
CA GLU A 231 -13.05 13.82 -3.98
C GLU A 231 -14.44 14.45 -3.93
N PRO A 232 -14.72 15.37 -2.96
CA PRO A 232 -16.02 16.00 -2.84
C PRO A 232 -16.44 16.85 -4.06
N HIS A 233 -15.46 17.44 -4.76
CA HIS A 233 -15.70 18.41 -5.83
C HIS A 233 -15.19 17.99 -7.20
N ILE A 234 -14.48 16.86 -7.29
CA ILE A 234 -13.90 16.35 -8.54
C ILE A 234 -14.53 14.99 -8.84
N ASN A 235 -15.05 14.88 -10.06
CA ASN A 235 -15.65 13.62 -10.54
C ASN A 235 -14.71 12.99 -11.58
N LEU A 236 -14.30 11.76 -11.33
CA LEU A 236 -13.42 11.00 -12.23
C LEU A 236 -13.94 10.95 -13.68
N THR A 237 -15.25 10.84 -13.86
CA THR A 237 -15.88 10.90 -15.20
C THR A 237 -15.63 12.26 -15.88
N GLY A 238 -15.70 13.35 -15.12
CA GLY A 238 -15.41 14.70 -15.62
C GLY A 238 -13.94 14.83 -16.03
N VAL A 239 -13.01 14.40 -15.16
CA VAL A 239 -11.56 14.40 -15.44
C VAL A 239 -11.26 13.64 -16.73
N LEU A 240 -11.74 12.39 -16.84
CA LEU A 240 -11.53 11.57 -18.03
C LEU A 240 -12.09 12.22 -19.30
N ASN A 241 -13.32 12.76 -19.24
CA ASN A 241 -13.93 13.43 -20.38
C ASN A 241 -13.15 14.68 -20.82
N ASP A 242 -12.62 15.45 -19.89
CA ASP A 242 -11.86 16.66 -20.20
C ASP A 242 -10.50 16.30 -20.82
N GLU A 243 -9.82 15.27 -20.35
CA GLU A 243 -8.57 14.78 -20.96
C GLU A 243 -8.84 14.20 -22.36
N ILE A 244 -9.92 13.46 -22.55
CA ILE A 244 -10.34 12.98 -23.88
C ILE A 244 -10.62 14.15 -24.81
N LYS A 245 -11.34 15.20 -24.37
CA LYS A 245 -11.61 16.39 -25.18
C LYS A 245 -10.32 17.11 -25.57
N LYS A 246 -9.38 17.29 -24.63
CA LYS A 246 -8.06 17.87 -24.94
C LYS A 246 -7.33 17.06 -26.00
N SER A 247 -7.41 15.74 -25.94
CA SER A 247 -6.76 14.84 -26.89
C SER A 247 -7.32 14.93 -28.32
N TYR A 248 -8.57 15.41 -28.52
CA TYR A 248 -9.16 15.58 -29.86
C TYR A 248 -8.42 16.60 -30.74
N ALA A 249 -7.60 17.44 -30.18
CA ALA A 249 -6.68 18.30 -30.96
C ALA A 249 -5.64 17.46 -31.73
N VAL A 250 -5.27 16.29 -31.20
CA VAL A 250 -4.23 15.41 -31.77
C VAL A 250 -4.86 14.17 -32.41
N ASN A 251 -5.84 13.55 -31.73
CA ASN A 251 -6.49 12.31 -32.18
C ASN A 251 -8.01 12.41 -32.03
N ARG A 252 -8.73 12.40 -33.15
CA ARG A 252 -10.21 12.53 -33.22
C ARG A 252 -10.94 11.20 -33.28
N GLU A 253 -10.24 10.07 -33.21
CA GLU A 253 -10.91 8.78 -33.21
C GLU A 253 -11.78 8.61 -31.95
N PRO A 254 -12.96 8.00 -32.09
CA PRO A 254 -13.83 7.74 -30.95
C PRO A 254 -13.21 6.73 -29.98
N ILE A 255 -13.59 6.81 -28.72
CA ILE A 255 -13.27 5.78 -27.73
C ILE A 255 -14.01 4.48 -28.10
N LYS A 256 -13.29 3.39 -28.17
CA LYS A 256 -13.81 2.04 -28.49
C LYS A 256 -13.68 1.07 -27.33
N ALA A 257 -12.72 1.33 -26.41
CA ALA A 257 -12.55 0.51 -25.22
C ALA A 257 -13.77 0.60 -24.29
N LYS A 258 -14.04 -0.48 -23.60
CA LYS A 258 -15.02 -0.50 -22.52
C LYS A 258 -14.42 0.09 -21.26
N LEU A 259 -14.97 1.19 -20.77
CA LEU A 259 -14.46 1.89 -19.59
C LEU A 259 -15.26 1.48 -18.34
N ARG A 260 -14.52 1.26 -17.25
CA ARG A 260 -15.03 1.04 -15.89
C ARG A 260 -14.38 2.05 -14.98
N LEU A 261 -15.15 2.95 -14.40
CA LEU A 261 -14.65 4.03 -13.54
C LEU A 261 -14.92 3.67 -12.08
N HIS A 262 -13.88 3.74 -11.26
CA HIS A 262 -13.93 3.42 -9.84
C HIS A 262 -13.38 4.60 -9.04
N GLN A 263 -14.26 5.27 -8.30
CA GLN A 263 -13.83 6.26 -7.31
C GLN A 263 -13.69 5.57 -5.96
N ILE A 264 -12.49 5.61 -5.41
CA ILE A 264 -12.11 4.89 -4.20
C ILE A 264 -11.71 5.84 -3.08
N GLN A 265 -11.75 5.34 -1.88
CA GLN A 265 -11.23 5.95 -0.66
C GLN A 265 -10.38 4.92 0.09
N GLU A 266 -9.78 5.30 1.20
CA GLU A 266 -9.06 4.35 2.04
C GLU A 266 -9.97 3.19 2.43
N ASP A 267 -9.64 2.02 1.91
CA ASP A 267 -10.27 0.73 2.21
C ASP A 267 -9.38 -0.38 1.66
N SER A 268 -9.82 -1.62 1.71
CA SER A 268 -9.13 -2.76 1.10
C SER A 268 -10.05 -3.44 0.11
N TYR A 269 -9.58 -3.56 -1.13
CA TYR A 269 -10.36 -4.08 -2.26
C TYR A 269 -9.72 -5.37 -2.77
N GLU A 270 -10.46 -6.46 -2.75
CA GLU A 270 -10.05 -7.67 -3.44
C GLU A 270 -10.47 -7.58 -4.91
N LEU A 271 -9.51 -7.36 -5.80
CA LEU A 271 -9.78 -7.25 -7.24
C LEU A 271 -10.06 -8.62 -7.86
N ARG A 272 -9.42 -9.66 -7.34
CA ARG A 272 -9.65 -11.08 -7.63
C ARG A 272 -9.06 -11.92 -6.49
N ALA A 273 -9.40 -13.21 -6.45
CA ALA A 273 -8.86 -14.11 -5.44
C ALA A 273 -7.32 -14.05 -5.36
N GLY A 274 -6.81 -13.70 -4.19
CA GLY A 274 -5.38 -13.59 -3.92
C GLY A 274 -4.68 -12.32 -4.42
N LEU A 275 -5.44 -11.33 -4.93
CA LEU A 275 -4.91 -10.02 -5.29
C LEU A 275 -5.70 -8.91 -4.62
N ARG A 276 -5.09 -8.26 -3.66
CA ARG A 276 -5.65 -7.16 -2.88
C ARG A 276 -4.98 -5.85 -3.21
N VAL A 277 -5.76 -4.78 -3.27
CA VAL A 277 -5.30 -3.40 -3.40
C VAL A 277 -5.87 -2.60 -2.24
N SER A 278 -4.99 -1.96 -1.49
CA SER A 278 -5.34 -1.10 -0.37
C SER A 278 -4.83 0.32 -0.65
N PRO A 279 -5.68 1.21 -1.15
CA PRO A 279 -5.35 2.62 -1.29
C PRO A 279 -5.27 3.29 0.08
N PHE A 280 -4.38 4.27 0.20
CA PHE A 280 -4.19 5.07 1.40
C PHE A 280 -3.94 6.54 1.03
N TYR A 281 -4.29 7.47 1.91
CA TYR A 281 -3.98 8.88 1.68
C TYR A 281 -2.50 9.17 1.94
N ALA A 282 -1.84 9.74 0.94
CA ALA A 282 -0.48 10.26 1.01
C ALA A 282 -0.45 11.66 1.64
N ASN A 283 0.71 12.09 2.10
CA ASN A 283 0.92 13.42 2.66
C ASN A 283 1.18 14.44 1.55
N HIS A 284 0.12 14.93 0.95
CA HIS A 284 0.16 15.89 -0.17
C HIS A 284 -0.99 16.91 -0.03
N PRO A 285 -0.84 18.17 -0.52
CA PRO A 285 -1.86 19.21 -0.38
C PRO A 285 -3.21 18.91 -1.02
N THR A 286 -3.23 18.10 -2.08
CA THR A 286 -4.47 17.59 -2.70
C THR A 286 -4.75 16.17 -2.27
N THR A 287 -5.99 15.69 -2.47
CA THR A 287 -6.34 14.28 -2.20
C THR A 287 -5.52 13.36 -3.09
N THR A 288 -4.47 12.78 -2.53
CA THR A 288 -3.54 11.91 -3.23
C THR A 288 -3.55 10.53 -2.62
N MET A 289 -3.67 9.50 -3.46
CA MET A 289 -3.66 8.10 -3.07
C MET A 289 -2.30 7.46 -3.33
N GLY A 290 -1.75 6.82 -2.31
CA GLY A 290 -0.82 5.72 -2.49
C GLY A 290 -1.59 4.40 -2.62
N TYR A 291 -0.91 3.37 -3.10
CA TYR A 291 -1.48 2.04 -3.30
C TYR A 291 -0.55 0.96 -2.73
N LEU A 292 -1.09 0.14 -1.84
CA LEU A 292 -0.46 -1.11 -1.44
C LEU A 292 -1.09 -2.25 -2.22
N LEU A 293 -0.30 -3.00 -2.98
CA LEU A 293 -0.70 -4.22 -3.66
C LEU A 293 -0.13 -5.43 -2.91
N GLN A 294 -1.00 -6.40 -2.65
CA GLN A 294 -0.65 -7.64 -1.96
C GLN A 294 -1.11 -8.84 -2.78
N PHE A 295 -0.18 -9.73 -3.09
CA PHE A 295 -0.46 -10.97 -3.83
C PHE A 295 0.71 -11.97 -3.68
N ALA A 296 0.41 -13.24 -3.62
CA ALA A 296 1.41 -14.33 -3.55
C ALA A 296 2.51 -14.12 -2.47
N GLY A 297 2.17 -13.44 -1.37
CA GLY A 297 3.12 -13.07 -0.30
C GLY A 297 3.97 -11.84 -0.61
N ARG A 298 3.78 -11.19 -1.74
CA ARG A 298 4.44 -9.93 -2.14
C ARG A 298 3.68 -8.71 -1.66
N ARG A 299 4.43 -7.66 -1.36
CA ARG A 299 3.94 -6.36 -0.93
C ARG A 299 4.61 -5.27 -1.77
N ILE A 300 3.83 -4.55 -2.55
CA ILE A 300 4.33 -3.48 -3.42
C ILE A 300 3.60 -2.20 -3.09
N VAL A 301 4.34 -1.14 -2.83
CA VAL A 301 3.79 0.17 -2.48
C VAL A 301 4.16 1.19 -3.54
N PHE A 302 3.15 1.87 -4.07
CA PHE A 302 3.27 3.03 -4.94
C PHE A 302 2.79 4.28 -4.19
N CYS A 303 3.68 5.24 -3.95
CA CYS A 303 3.41 6.48 -3.25
C CYS A 303 4.16 7.63 -3.93
N PRO A 304 3.67 8.12 -5.09
CA PRO A 304 4.44 8.99 -5.97
C PRO A 304 4.62 10.42 -5.45
N ASP A 305 3.61 10.93 -4.72
CA ASP A 305 3.57 12.29 -4.19
C ASP A 305 3.25 12.22 -2.71
N SER A 306 4.28 12.36 -1.90
CA SER A 306 4.14 12.31 -0.44
C SER A 306 5.35 12.95 0.23
N GLU A 307 5.11 13.91 1.10
CA GLU A 307 6.16 14.54 1.89
C GLU A 307 6.42 13.76 3.17
N ILE A 308 7.65 13.29 3.34
CA ILE A 308 8.17 12.71 4.57
C ILE A 308 8.98 13.79 5.28
N TYR A 309 8.53 14.20 6.45
CA TYR A 309 9.18 15.27 7.19
C TYR A 309 10.44 14.84 7.93
N GLY A 310 10.52 13.58 8.36
CA GLY A 310 11.66 13.05 9.12
C GLY A 310 11.89 13.70 10.48
N ASP A 311 11.07 14.71 10.83
CA ASP A 311 11.23 15.52 12.05
C ASP A 311 10.12 15.18 13.06
N SER A 312 10.53 14.67 14.21
CA SER A 312 9.64 14.24 15.30
C SER A 312 8.86 15.37 15.99
N ALA A 313 9.07 16.63 15.60
CA ALA A 313 8.52 17.79 16.30
C ALA A 313 7.23 18.35 15.66
N THR A 314 6.79 17.87 14.48
CA THR A 314 5.64 18.40 13.78
C THR A 314 4.37 17.56 13.99
N ALA A 315 3.19 18.20 13.99
CA ALA A 315 1.89 17.52 14.06
C ALA A 315 1.61 16.61 12.85
N LEU A 316 2.45 16.64 11.85
CA LEU A 316 2.36 15.86 10.61
C LEU A 316 3.10 14.51 10.71
N GLN A 317 3.82 14.26 11.79
CA GLN A 317 4.47 12.98 12.08
C GLN A 317 3.50 11.77 12.02
N ASP A 318 2.23 11.98 12.31
CA ASP A 318 1.21 10.91 12.22
C ASP A 318 1.08 10.34 10.79
N TYR A 319 1.36 11.16 9.74
CA TYR A 319 1.39 10.69 8.35
C TYR A 319 2.63 9.82 8.07
N ASP A 320 3.81 10.24 8.50
CA ASP A 320 5.05 9.46 8.32
C ASP A 320 4.95 8.09 9.01
N GLU A 321 4.39 8.05 10.21
CA GLU A 321 4.14 6.80 10.93
C GLU A 321 3.10 5.92 10.24
N LYS A 322 1.99 6.50 9.75
CA LYS A 322 0.94 5.78 9.04
C LYS A 322 1.48 5.16 7.75
N ILE A 323 2.12 5.98 6.91
CA ILE A 323 2.72 5.53 5.65
C ILE A 323 3.83 4.49 5.95
N GLY A 324 4.63 4.73 6.99
CA GLY A 324 5.66 3.81 7.43
C GLY A 324 5.14 2.43 7.79
N ARG A 325 4.00 2.34 8.49
CA ARG A 325 3.34 1.06 8.80
C ARG A 325 2.89 0.33 7.53
N ILE A 326 2.36 1.07 6.55
CA ILE A 326 1.92 0.50 5.27
C ILE A 326 3.12 -0.03 4.48
N CYS A 327 4.24 0.69 4.50
CA CYS A 327 5.45 0.33 3.76
C CYS A 327 6.28 -0.77 4.43
N MET A 328 6.06 -1.06 5.72
CA MET A 328 6.87 -2.02 6.47
C MET A 328 7.01 -3.36 5.76
N GLY A 329 8.26 -3.79 5.51
CA GLY A 329 8.58 -5.05 4.86
C GLY A 329 8.08 -5.15 3.41
N ALA A 330 7.98 -4.04 2.68
CA ALA A 330 7.59 -4.09 1.28
C ALA A 330 8.73 -4.67 0.41
N ASP A 331 8.37 -5.55 -0.53
CA ASP A 331 9.30 -6.07 -1.54
C ASP A 331 9.73 -4.97 -2.52
N LEU A 332 8.84 -3.98 -2.77
CA LEU A 332 9.13 -2.80 -3.57
C LEU A 332 8.37 -1.59 -3.03
N LEU A 333 9.09 -0.50 -2.79
CA LEU A 333 8.57 0.82 -2.51
C LEU A 333 8.94 1.77 -3.65
N ILE A 334 7.93 2.35 -4.31
CA ILE A 334 8.08 3.46 -5.24
C ILE A 334 7.61 4.70 -4.48
N HIS A 335 8.54 5.61 -4.17
CA HIS A 335 8.24 6.77 -3.34
C HIS A 335 8.79 8.07 -3.92
N ASP A 336 8.08 9.14 -3.62
CA ASP A 336 8.50 10.53 -3.90
C ASP A 336 9.93 10.79 -3.38
N ALA A 337 10.74 11.36 -4.23
CA ALA A 337 12.06 11.91 -3.91
C ALA A 337 12.32 13.12 -4.84
N ARG A 338 11.37 14.07 -4.83
CA ARG A 338 11.34 15.18 -5.78
C ARG A 338 12.59 16.03 -5.71
N TYR A 339 13.08 16.27 -4.51
CA TYR A 339 14.14 17.23 -4.28
C TYR A 339 15.44 16.59 -3.77
N THR A 340 16.57 17.21 -4.13
CA THR A 340 17.78 17.06 -3.32
C THR A 340 17.58 17.76 -1.98
N ASP A 341 18.41 17.46 -0.98
CA ASP A 341 18.31 18.09 0.36
C ASP A 341 18.49 19.60 0.30
N GLU A 342 19.35 20.07 -0.63
CA GLU A 342 19.59 21.50 -0.85
C GLU A 342 18.34 22.20 -1.38
N ASP A 343 17.72 21.63 -2.43
CA ASP A 343 16.53 22.21 -3.06
C ASP A 343 15.30 22.15 -2.13
N TYR A 344 15.16 21.07 -1.36
CA TYR A 344 14.07 20.87 -0.42
C TYR A 344 13.96 21.97 0.64
N ALA A 345 15.07 22.60 1.01
CA ALA A 345 15.05 23.69 2.00
C ALA A 345 14.11 24.85 1.63
N GLY A 346 13.88 25.05 0.32
CA GLY A 346 12.96 26.07 -0.21
C GLY A 346 11.54 25.55 -0.50
N HIS A 347 11.29 24.25 -0.39
CA HIS A 347 10.06 23.58 -0.84
C HIS A 347 9.35 22.76 0.25
N LYS A 348 9.64 23.03 1.51
CA LYS A 348 8.98 22.36 2.65
C LYS A 348 7.47 22.66 2.68
N ASN A 349 6.69 21.66 3.01
CA ASN A 349 5.22 21.69 3.06
C ASN A 349 4.54 21.84 1.69
N GLU A 350 5.23 21.48 0.61
CA GLU A 350 4.66 21.43 -0.73
C GLU A 350 4.13 20.03 -1.10
N GLY A 351 4.30 19.05 -0.20
CA GLY A 351 3.80 17.67 -0.37
C GLY A 351 4.76 16.75 -1.08
N HIS A 352 6.07 17.08 -1.09
CA HIS A 352 7.11 16.29 -1.73
C HIS A 352 8.32 16.06 -0.83
N SER A 353 8.93 14.89 -0.94
CA SER A 353 10.08 14.47 -0.14
C SER A 353 11.41 14.89 -0.74
N CYS A 354 12.44 14.98 0.12
CA CYS A 354 13.82 15.01 -0.34
C CYS A 354 14.43 13.60 -0.37
N LEU A 355 15.56 13.50 -1.06
CA LEU A 355 16.33 12.26 -1.20
C LEU A 355 16.62 11.59 0.15
N THR A 356 17.22 12.35 1.07
CA THR A 356 17.66 11.81 2.37
C THR A 356 16.47 11.30 3.17
N SER A 357 15.39 12.08 3.30
CA SER A 357 14.22 11.64 4.07
C SER A 357 13.60 10.36 3.51
N THR A 358 13.55 10.21 2.18
CA THR A 358 13.00 9.01 1.53
C THR A 358 13.89 7.78 1.75
N VAL A 359 15.21 7.92 1.61
CA VAL A 359 16.17 6.83 1.82
C VAL A 359 16.19 6.39 3.28
N GLU A 360 16.20 7.34 4.22
CA GLU A 360 16.16 7.05 5.66
C GLU A 360 14.85 6.36 6.05
N PHE A 361 13.74 6.87 5.57
CA PHE A 361 12.42 6.27 5.77
C PHE A 361 12.38 4.81 5.30
N ALA A 362 12.94 4.51 4.13
CA ALA A 362 12.99 3.15 3.61
C ALA A 362 13.92 2.25 4.43
N ALA A 363 15.09 2.75 4.82
CA ALA A 363 16.08 1.99 5.59
C ALA A 363 15.55 1.54 6.97
N GLU A 364 14.70 2.36 7.59
CA GLU A 364 14.08 2.05 8.90
C GLU A 364 12.92 1.03 8.82
N ARG A 365 12.48 0.65 7.62
CA ARG A 365 11.23 -0.12 7.42
C ARG A 365 11.40 -1.44 6.69
N GLU A 366 12.62 -1.98 6.70
CA GLU A 366 12.93 -3.31 6.12
C GLU A 366 12.45 -3.46 4.65
N ILE A 367 12.56 -2.39 3.85
CA ILE A 367 12.23 -2.41 2.43
C ILE A 367 13.29 -3.21 1.67
N GLU A 368 12.89 -4.07 0.74
CA GLU A 368 13.86 -4.81 -0.08
C GLU A 368 14.36 -3.96 -1.27
N ARG A 369 13.45 -3.24 -1.96
CA ARG A 369 13.77 -2.40 -3.12
C ARG A 369 13.11 -1.05 -3.00
N LEU A 370 13.86 0.01 -3.30
CA LEU A 370 13.40 1.40 -3.31
C LEU A 370 13.58 2.00 -4.70
N ILE A 371 12.50 2.58 -5.23
CA ILE A 371 12.56 3.44 -6.42
C ILE A 371 12.32 4.88 -5.97
N LEU A 372 13.34 5.72 -6.11
CA LEU A 372 13.24 7.16 -5.95
C LEU A 372 12.51 7.72 -7.17
N PHE A 373 11.31 8.22 -6.94
CA PHE A 373 10.36 8.56 -7.98
C PHE A 373 10.03 10.06 -7.97
N HIS A 374 9.41 10.58 -9.02
CA HIS A 374 8.87 11.92 -9.10
C HIS A 374 9.88 13.05 -8.89
N TYR A 375 11.14 12.88 -9.28
CA TYR A 375 12.16 13.93 -9.15
C TYR A 375 11.82 15.17 -9.98
N ASP A 376 12.39 16.33 -9.60
CA ASP A 376 12.14 17.59 -10.26
C ASP A 376 12.50 17.54 -11.75
N PRO A 377 11.60 17.97 -12.66
CA PRO A 377 11.82 17.87 -14.10
C PRO A 377 12.99 18.75 -14.61
N SER A 378 13.50 19.67 -13.81
CA SER A 378 14.70 20.45 -14.13
C SER A 378 16.00 19.67 -13.94
N TYR A 379 15.96 18.49 -13.31
CA TYR A 379 17.15 17.70 -13.03
C TYR A 379 17.65 16.99 -14.29
N ASP A 380 18.88 17.27 -14.66
CA ASP A 380 19.57 16.59 -15.74
C ASP A 380 20.14 15.24 -15.29
N GLU A 381 20.65 14.47 -16.24
CA GLU A 381 21.24 13.16 -15.98
C GLU A 381 22.38 13.21 -14.96
N THR A 382 23.20 14.27 -14.98
CA THR A 382 24.30 14.44 -14.03
C THR A 382 23.78 14.56 -12.60
N LYS A 383 22.67 15.30 -12.38
CA LYS A 383 22.04 15.45 -11.09
C LYS A 383 21.39 14.14 -10.63
N LEU A 384 20.76 13.41 -11.55
CA LEU A 384 20.17 12.08 -11.25
C LEU A 384 21.25 11.04 -10.89
N GLU A 385 22.41 11.06 -11.56
CA GLU A 385 23.56 10.22 -11.17
C GLU A 385 24.09 10.59 -9.78
N ALA A 386 24.13 11.87 -9.46
CA ALA A 386 24.53 12.33 -8.14
C ALA A 386 23.53 11.88 -7.06
N MET A 387 22.24 11.97 -7.33
CA MET A 387 21.17 11.45 -6.42
C MET A 387 21.33 9.93 -6.22
N GLN A 388 21.54 9.16 -7.29
CA GLN A 388 21.75 7.71 -7.20
C GLN A 388 22.96 7.37 -6.32
N LYS A 389 24.06 8.11 -6.48
CA LYS A 389 25.28 7.91 -5.68
C LYS A 389 25.06 8.28 -4.23
N GLN A 390 24.43 9.41 -3.95
CA GLN A 390 24.10 9.85 -2.59
C GLN A 390 23.19 8.84 -1.88
N ALA A 391 22.19 8.32 -2.56
CA ALA A 391 21.32 7.28 -2.00
C ALA A 391 22.09 6.03 -1.60
N ALA A 392 23.03 5.58 -2.45
CA ALA A 392 23.88 4.43 -2.15
C ALA A 392 24.80 4.69 -0.94
N GLU A 393 25.40 5.88 -0.85
CA GLU A 393 26.24 6.29 0.27
C GLU A 393 25.46 6.33 1.59
N LEU A 394 24.24 6.88 1.59
CA LEU A 394 23.37 6.91 2.78
C LEU A 394 22.96 5.51 3.25
N LEU A 395 22.64 4.60 2.31
CA LEU A 395 22.31 3.22 2.65
C LEU A 395 23.50 2.47 3.22
N ASP A 396 24.70 2.67 2.67
CA ASP A 396 25.94 2.06 3.18
C ASP A 396 26.27 2.56 4.60
N GLU A 397 26.14 3.86 4.86
CA GLU A 397 26.33 4.45 6.19
C GLU A 397 25.37 3.87 7.23
N LYS A 398 24.14 3.52 6.83
CA LYS A 398 23.14 2.87 7.69
C LYS A 398 23.31 1.34 7.78
N GLY A 399 24.24 0.76 7.02
CA GLY A 399 24.41 -0.70 6.92
C GLY A 399 23.21 -1.39 6.27
N SER A 400 22.45 -0.69 5.46
CA SER A 400 21.27 -1.21 4.78
C SER A 400 21.63 -1.91 3.46
N VAL A 401 20.91 -2.99 3.16
CA VAL A 401 21.09 -3.80 1.94
C VAL A 401 20.01 -3.54 0.88
N ILE A 402 19.28 -2.44 1.01
CA ILE A 402 18.21 -2.07 0.07
C ILE A 402 18.78 -1.87 -1.33
N GLU A 403 18.16 -2.51 -2.32
CA GLU A 403 18.40 -2.22 -3.73
C GLU A 403 17.69 -0.90 -4.10
N CYS A 404 18.44 0.17 -4.35
CA CYS A 404 17.88 1.51 -4.56
C CYS A 404 18.18 2.02 -5.98
N HIS A 405 17.16 2.53 -6.67
CA HIS A 405 17.26 3.12 -7.99
C HIS A 405 16.55 4.46 -8.10
N VAL A 406 17.14 5.41 -8.80
CA VAL A 406 16.43 6.59 -9.30
C VAL A 406 15.61 6.17 -10.53
N ALA A 407 14.32 6.47 -10.56
CA ALA A 407 13.44 6.15 -11.67
C ALA A 407 13.92 6.83 -12.97
N ARG A 408 14.11 6.04 -14.03
CA ARG A 408 14.47 6.53 -15.36
C ARG A 408 13.63 5.82 -16.40
N ASP A 409 13.39 6.49 -17.52
CA ASP A 409 12.72 5.86 -18.65
C ASP A 409 13.44 4.58 -19.07
N GLY A 410 12.68 3.50 -19.20
CA GLY A 410 13.21 2.18 -19.55
C GLY A 410 13.80 1.38 -18.38
N LEU A 411 13.79 1.88 -17.13
CA LEU A 411 14.16 1.06 -15.97
C LEU A 411 13.20 -0.12 -15.85
N ILE A 412 13.75 -1.33 -15.85
CA ILE A 412 13.01 -2.59 -15.67
C ILE A 412 13.59 -3.33 -14.47
N LEU A 413 12.70 -3.79 -13.58
CA LEU A 413 13.04 -4.72 -12.51
C LEU A 413 12.16 -5.96 -12.63
N GLU A 414 12.76 -7.13 -12.42
CA GLU A 414 12.05 -8.42 -12.39
C GLU A 414 12.45 -9.17 -11.12
N PHE A 415 11.46 -9.61 -10.32
CA PHE A 415 11.71 -10.25 -9.03
C PHE A 415 10.57 -11.15 -8.54
#